data_f4f91bdb97394a5b86cc28752a3e1315
#
_entry.id   f4f91bdb97394a5b86cc28752a3e1315
#
_cell.length_a   1.000
_cell.length_b   1.000
_cell.length_c   1.000
_cell.angle_alpha   90.00
_cell.angle_beta   90.00
_cell.angle_gamma   90.00
#
_symmetry.space_group_name_H-M   'P 1'
#
loop_
_entity.id
_entity.type
_entity.pdbx_description
1 polymer ?
#
loop_
_entity_poly.entity_id
_entity_poly.type
_entity_poly.pdbx_seq_one_letter_code
_entity_poly.pdbx_strand_id
1 'polypeptide(L)'
;RDCLLSRGLGDVYKRQGSALLALVPFWYLWKIIAEVIDVMPDFSKAGHLIQNGWLAVLFAVLSFVVYVGGLMCSHLSAFRVATNLRLQMLHYLAELPLGFTQQFGSGKLRKTINESSGATETYLAHMLPDTANAIATPIGLIALLLFFDWKLGLLSLIPVAAGFLVMTSMTGENMKKKMEEYQNALDEMSNEAVEYVRGIPVVKTFGQTVFSFQRFKQSIDRYKTWTIAYTKDLRVPMMLYTTVINGVFAVLIAAALVMTRNGVTDIFL
;
A
#
# COMPACT_ATOMS: atom_id res chain seq x y z
N ARG A 1 -28.00 7.03 -6.41
CA ARG A 1 -26.88 7.40 -5.51
C ARG A 1 -26.54 6.26 -4.53
N ASP A 2 -27.55 5.66 -3.89
CA ASP A 2 -27.36 4.65 -2.84
C ASP A 2 -26.79 3.31 -3.34
N CYS A 3 -27.08 2.93 -4.58
CA CYS A 3 -26.60 1.66 -5.17
C CYS A 3 -25.08 1.65 -5.48
N LEU A 4 -24.47 2.79 -5.71
CA LEU A 4 -23.03 2.90 -5.98
C LEU A 4 -22.21 2.85 -4.68
N LEU A 5 -22.69 3.50 -3.63
CA LEU A 5 -22.08 3.44 -2.30
C LEU A 5 -22.20 2.04 -1.68
N SER A 6 -23.35 1.37 -1.83
CA SER A 6 -23.55 0.02 -1.31
C SER A 6 -22.66 -1.02 -2.03
N ARG A 7 -22.37 -0.82 -3.32
CA ARG A 7 -21.45 -1.69 -4.06
C ARG A 7 -19.99 -1.47 -3.64
N GLY A 8 -19.55 -0.21 -3.43
CA GLY A 8 -18.22 0.09 -2.93
C GLY A 8 -17.96 -0.47 -1.53
N LEU A 9 -18.95 -0.42 -0.63
CA LEU A 9 -18.88 -1.08 0.68
C LEU A 9 -18.81 -2.61 0.56
N GLY A 10 -19.57 -3.21 -0.35
CA GLY A 10 -19.50 -4.65 -0.61
C GLY A 10 -18.11 -5.14 -1.06
N ASP A 11 -17.36 -4.30 -1.77
CA ASP A 11 -16.01 -4.62 -2.23
C ASP A 11 -14.97 -4.56 -1.10
N VAL A 12 -15.14 -3.64 -0.15
CA VAL A 12 -14.34 -3.57 1.09
C VAL A 12 -14.51 -4.84 1.92
N TYR A 13 -15.75 -5.30 2.12
CA TYR A 13 -16.03 -6.54 2.86
C TYR A 13 -15.48 -7.79 2.16
N LYS A 14 -15.51 -7.86 0.83
CA LYS A 14 -14.90 -8.96 0.08
C LYS A 14 -13.39 -9.00 0.27
N ARG A 15 -12.72 -7.85 0.27
CA ARG A 15 -11.28 -7.77 0.54
C ARG A 15 -10.93 -8.17 1.97
N GLN A 16 -11.71 -7.73 2.96
CA GLN A 16 -11.55 -8.18 4.34
C GLN A 16 -11.76 -9.69 4.47
N GLY A 17 -12.80 -10.23 3.82
CA GLY A 17 -13.05 -11.66 3.77
C GLY A 17 -11.90 -12.44 3.13
N SER A 18 -11.32 -11.94 2.03
CA SER A 18 -10.15 -12.58 1.39
C SER A 18 -8.92 -12.56 2.30
N ALA A 19 -8.68 -11.47 3.04
CA ALA A 19 -7.58 -11.35 3.98
C ALA A 19 -7.68 -12.37 5.12
N LEU A 20 -8.87 -12.53 5.70
CA LEU A 20 -9.12 -13.54 6.73
C LEU A 20 -9.03 -14.96 6.16
N LEU A 21 -9.54 -15.19 4.96
CA LEU A 21 -9.46 -16.47 4.27
C LEU A 21 -8.01 -16.87 3.96
N ALA A 22 -7.14 -15.89 3.69
CA ALA A 22 -5.72 -16.10 3.46
C ALA A 22 -4.96 -16.60 4.72
N LEU A 23 -5.54 -16.48 5.91
CA LEU A 23 -4.97 -17.01 7.15
C LEU A 23 -5.27 -18.51 7.34
N VAL A 24 -6.32 -19.04 6.71
CA VAL A 24 -6.73 -20.45 6.85
C VAL A 24 -5.66 -21.45 6.39
N PRO A 25 -4.90 -21.23 5.30
CA PRO A 25 -3.79 -22.09 4.93
C PRO A 25 -2.73 -22.25 6.03
N PHE A 26 -2.45 -21.22 6.83
CA PHE A 26 -1.49 -21.30 7.93
C PHE A 26 -1.97 -22.23 9.04
N TRP A 27 -3.27 -22.30 9.28
CA TRP A 27 -3.87 -23.28 10.20
C TRP A 27 -3.64 -24.73 9.72
N TYR A 28 -3.81 -25.01 8.42
CA TYR A 28 -3.55 -26.34 7.88
C TYR A 28 -2.06 -26.67 7.82
N LEU A 29 -1.19 -25.70 7.56
CA LEU A 29 0.25 -25.86 7.65
C LEU A 29 0.69 -26.23 9.07
N TRP A 30 0.12 -25.55 10.08
CA TRP A 30 0.35 -25.93 11.47
C TRP A 30 -0.09 -27.37 11.76
N LYS A 31 -1.26 -27.80 11.31
CA LYS A 31 -1.73 -29.18 11.46
C LYS A 31 -0.77 -30.18 10.82
N ILE A 32 -0.25 -29.87 9.64
CA ILE A 32 0.73 -30.71 8.95
C ILE A 32 2.00 -30.84 9.77
N ILE A 33 2.54 -29.72 10.28
CA ILE A 33 3.75 -29.70 11.10
C ILE A 33 3.54 -30.48 12.41
N ALA A 34 2.42 -30.26 13.10
CA ALA A 34 2.08 -30.95 14.32
C ALA A 34 2.01 -32.49 14.09
N GLU A 35 1.30 -32.93 13.05
CA GLU A 35 1.20 -34.35 12.71
C GLU A 35 2.56 -34.97 12.36
N VAL A 36 3.41 -34.21 11.63
CA VAL A 36 4.78 -34.68 11.31
C VAL A 36 5.62 -34.86 12.56
N ILE A 37 5.52 -33.97 13.54
CA ILE A 37 6.25 -34.03 14.79
C ILE A 37 5.75 -35.20 15.65
N ASP A 38 4.44 -35.41 15.73
CA ASP A 38 3.82 -36.48 16.56
C ASP A 38 4.18 -37.89 16.07
N VAL A 39 4.35 -38.06 14.74
CA VAL A 39 4.66 -39.39 14.17
C VAL A 39 6.14 -39.65 13.98
N MET A 40 7.03 -38.72 14.33
CA MET A 40 8.47 -38.93 14.22
C MET A 40 8.93 -40.09 15.11
N PRO A 41 9.80 -41.01 14.62
CA PRO A 41 10.45 -41.07 13.32
C PRO A 41 9.67 -41.82 12.23
N ASP A 42 8.46 -42.34 12.51
CA ASP A 42 7.71 -43.23 11.61
C ASP A 42 6.62 -42.49 10.84
N PHE A 43 7.01 -41.86 9.74
CA PHE A 43 6.10 -41.05 8.90
C PHE A 43 5.01 -41.85 8.20
N SER A 44 5.05 -43.19 8.21
CA SER A 44 4.01 -44.02 7.61
C SER A 44 2.68 -43.94 8.38
N LYS A 45 2.72 -43.45 9.62
CA LYS A 45 1.55 -43.27 10.49
C LYS A 45 0.80 -41.94 10.24
N ALA A 46 1.38 -41.05 9.46
CA ALA A 46 0.75 -39.75 9.12
C ALA A 46 -0.40 -39.96 8.14
N GLY A 47 -1.63 -40.00 8.65
CA GLY A 47 -2.83 -40.31 7.85
C GLY A 47 -3.46 -39.11 7.16
N HIS A 48 -3.24 -37.88 7.69
CA HIS A 48 -3.96 -36.69 7.26
C HIS A 48 -3.11 -35.66 6.51
N LEU A 49 -1.81 -35.88 6.28
CA LEU A 49 -0.89 -34.94 5.63
C LEU A 49 -1.39 -34.51 4.24
N ILE A 50 -1.79 -35.49 3.41
CA ILE A 50 -2.26 -35.22 2.06
C ILE A 50 -3.56 -34.44 2.08
N GLN A 51 -4.49 -34.81 2.96
CA GLN A 51 -5.78 -34.10 3.10
C GLN A 51 -5.58 -32.66 3.56
N ASN A 52 -4.78 -32.43 4.61
CA ASN A 52 -4.46 -31.11 5.13
C ASN A 52 -3.71 -30.26 4.10
N GLY A 53 -2.80 -30.88 3.32
CA GLY A 53 -2.12 -30.23 2.21
C GLY A 53 -3.07 -29.75 1.12
N TRP A 54 -3.99 -30.59 0.66
CA TRP A 54 -4.98 -30.20 -0.32
C TRP A 54 -5.94 -29.14 0.21
N LEU A 55 -6.33 -29.18 1.48
CA LEU A 55 -7.16 -28.14 2.09
C LEU A 55 -6.41 -26.81 2.18
N ALA A 56 -5.12 -26.81 2.53
CA ALA A 56 -4.30 -25.60 2.53
C ALA A 56 -4.27 -24.96 1.13
N VAL A 57 -4.02 -25.77 0.08
CA VAL A 57 -4.01 -25.30 -1.32
C VAL A 57 -5.39 -24.79 -1.74
N LEU A 58 -6.45 -25.52 -1.40
CA LEU A 58 -7.83 -25.11 -1.72
C LEU A 58 -8.17 -23.74 -1.14
N PHE A 59 -7.89 -23.53 0.14
CA PHE A 59 -8.16 -22.24 0.79
C PHE A 59 -7.24 -21.12 0.29
N ALA A 60 -5.99 -21.41 -0.07
CA ALA A 60 -5.11 -20.45 -0.71
C ALA A 60 -5.67 -20.00 -2.08
N VAL A 61 -6.08 -20.95 -2.91
CA VAL A 61 -6.71 -20.65 -4.21
C VAL A 61 -8.03 -19.89 -4.03
N LEU A 62 -8.86 -20.31 -3.08
CA LEU A 62 -10.14 -19.66 -2.81
C LEU A 62 -9.93 -18.21 -2.34
N SER A 63 -8.98 -17.96 -1.44
CA SER A 63 -8.64 -16.60 -1.00
C SER A 63 -8.18 -15.72 -2.17
N PHE A 64 -7.37 -16.27 -3.07
CA PHE A 64 -6.91 -15.59 -4.27
C PHE A 64 -8.08 -15.25 -5.22
N VAL A 65 -9.00 -16.18 -5.46
CA VAL A 65 -10.18 -15.95 -6.30
C VAL A 65 -11.07 -14.84 -5.72
N VAL A 66 -11.31 -14.88 -4.41
CA VAL A 66 -12.08 -13.84 -3.71
C VAL A 66 -11.37 -12.49 -3.79
N TYR A 67 -10.04 -12.46 -3.62
CA TYR A 67 -9.22 -11.27 -3.76
C TYR A 67 -9.34 -10.64 -5.16
N VAL A 68 -9.16 -11.45 -6.21
CA VAL A 68 -9.27 -10.99 -7.62
C VAL A 68 -10.70 -10.51 -7.91
N GLY A 69 -11.71 -11.23 -7.43
CA GLY A 69 -13.11 -10.81 -7.55
C GLY A 69 -13.38 -9.45 -6.89
N GLY A 70 -12.86 -9.24 -5.67
CA GLY A 70 -12.92 -7.95 -4.97
C GLY A 70 -12.19 -6.83 -5.74
N LEU A 71 -10.99 -7.13 -6.26
CA LEU A 71 -10.20 -6.18 -7.04
C LEU A 71 -10.95 -5.74 -8.31
N MET A 72 -11.50 -6.69 -9.06
CA MET A 72 -12.29 -6.38 -10.26
C MET A 72 -13.51 -5.50 -9.95
N CYS A 73 -14.23 -5.82 -8.87
CA CYS A 73 -15.38 -5.03 -8.46
C CYS A 73 -14.96 -3.59 -8.07
N SER A 74 -13.89 -3.41 -7.30
CA SER A 74 -13.42 -2.07 -6.90
C SER A 74 -13.01 -1.23 -8.11
N HIS A 75 -12.28 -1.79 -9.07
CA HIS A 75 -11.90 -1.09 -10.30
C HIS A 75 -13.10 -0.70 -11.15
N LEU A 76 -14.06 -1.62 -11.38
CA LEU A 76 -15.27 -1.31 -12.14
C LEU A 76 -16.11 -0.20 -11.48
N SER A 77 -16.21 -0.22 -10.15
CA SER A 77 -16.90 0.82 -9.39
C SER A 77 -16.18 2.16 -9.49
N ALA A 78 -14.85 2.17 -9.34
CA ALA A 78 -14.02 3.35 -9.43
C ALA A 78 -14.09 4.01 -10.82
N PHE A 79 -14.00 3.23 -11.90
CA PHE A 79 -14.14 3.74 -13.27
C PHE A 79 -15.51 4.37 -13.52
N ARG A 80 -16.58 3.75 -13.03
CA ARG A 80 -17.93 4.31 -13.16
C ARG A 80 -18.09 5.63 -12.40
N VAL A 81 -17.58 5.69 -11.17
CA VAL A 81 -17.62 6.92 -10.36
C VAL A 81 -16.80 8.03 -11.02
N ALA A 82 -15.58 7.73 -11.47
CA ALA A 82 -14.71 8.70 -12.16
C ALA A 82 -15.35 9.23 -13.47
N THR A 83 -15.96 8.33 -14.25
CA THR A 83 -16.66 8.73 -15.48
C THR A 83 -17.88 9.62 -15.17
N ASN A 84 -18.69 9.25 -14.18
CA ASN A 84 -19.83 10.06 -13.77
C ASN A 84 -19.40 11.44 -13.26
N LEU A 85 -18.31 11.49 -12.49
CA LEU A 85 -17.75 12.73 -11.99
C LEU A 85 -17.29 13.64 -13.14
N ARG A 86 -16.59 13.07 -14.14
CA ARG A 86 -16.18 13.82 -15.35
C ARG A 86 -17.38 14.38 -16.09
N LEU A 87 -18.42 13.56 -16.29
CA LEU A 87 -19.64 14.00 -16.97
C LEU A 87 -20.36 15.11 -16.20
N GLN A 88 -20.49 14.98 -14.88
CA GLN A 88 -21.11 16.03 -14.06
C GLN A 88 -20.32 17.35 -14.10
N MET A 89 -18.98 17.27 -14.02
CA MET A 89 -18.12 18.46 -14.13
C MET A 89 -18.25 19.12 -15.51
N LEU A 90 -18.32 18.33 -16.58
CA LEU A 90 -18.50 18.86 -17.95
C LEU A 90 -19.88 19.49 -18.13
N HIS A 91 -20.95 18.87 -17.61
CA HIS A 91 -22.28 19.48 -17.62
C HIS A 91 -22.31 20.81 -16.88
N TYR A 92 -21.73 20.82 -15.67
CA TYR A 92 -21.65 22.06 -14.88
C TYR A 92 -20.87 23.16 -15.62
N LEU A 93 -19.76 22.81 -16.29
CA LEU A 93 -18.97 23.72 -17.09
C LEU A 93 -19.77 24.31 -18.29
N ALA A 94 -20.63 23.50 -18.91
CA ALA A 94 -21.47 23.93 -20.02
C ALA A 94 -22.55 24.94 -19.59
N GLU A 95 -22.95 24.96 -18.33
CA GLU A 95 -23.92 25.89 -17.76
C GLU A 95 -23.28 27.22 -17.32
N LEU A 96 -21.92 27.27 -17.20
CA LEU A 96 -21.23 28.49 -16.77
C LEU A 96 -21.11 29.53 -17.88
N PRO A 97 -21.09 30.83 -17.55
CA PRO A 97 -20.87 31.90 -18.51
C PRO A 97 -19.55 31.75 -19.28
N LEU A 98 -19.55 32.11 -20.57
CA LEU A 98 -18.35 32.03 -21.44
C LEU A 98 -17.12 32.76 -20.87
N GLY A 99 -17.32 33.85 -20.13
CA GLY A 99 -16.24 34.58 -19.47
C GLY A 99 -15.45 33.72 -18.44
N PHE A 100 -16.09 32.75 -17.79
CA PHE A 100 -15.42 31.86 -16.86
C PHE A 100 -14.39 30.96 -17.56
N THR A 101 -14.77 30.39 -18.70
CA THR A 101 -13.86 29.53 -19.47
C THR A 101 -12.69 30.31 -20.09
N GLN A 102 -12.90 31.55 -20.43
CA GLN A 102 -11.84 32.46 -20.92
C GLN A 102 -10.86 32.84 -19.79
N GLN A 103 -11.36 33.10 -18.58
CA GLN A 103 -10.54 33.49 -17.44
C GLN A 103 -9.64 32.35 -16.94
N PHE A 104 -10.16 31.14 -16.88
CA PHE A 104 -9.41 29.98 -16.38
C PHE A 104 -8.57 29.27 -17.44
N GLY A 105 -8.90 29.40 -18.69
CA GLY A 105 -8.27 28.71 -19.81
C GLY A 105 -8.65 27.22 -19.92
N SER A 106 -8.90 26.77 -21.14
CA SER A 106 -9.36 25.40 -21.41
C SER A 106 -8.37 24.29 -20.93
N GLY A 107 -7.08 24.59 -21.00
CA GLY A 107 -6.02 23.65 -20.54
C GLY A 107 -6.07 23.39 -19.03
N LYS A 108 -6.24 24.45 -18.22
CA LYS A 108 -6.34 24.33 -16.75
C LYS A 108 -7.63 23.60 -16.36
N LEU A 109 -8.76 23.93 -16.97
CA LEU A 109 -10.02 23.25 -16.70
C LEU A 109 -9.96 21.76 -17.04
N ARG A 110 -9.42 21.40 -18.20
CA ARG A 110 -9.19 20.01 -18.61
C ARG A 110 -8.28 19.27 -17.63
N LYS A 111 -7.18 19.88 -17.20
CA LYS A 111 -6.25 19.31 -16.21
C LYS A 111 -7.00 19.03 -14.91
N THR A 112 -7.69 20.02 -14.34
CA THR A 112 -8.43 19.90 -13.09
C THR A 112 -9.47 18.77 -13.14
N ILE A 113 -10.27 18.69 -14.20
CA ILE A 113 -11.28 17.64 -14.36
C ILE A 113 -10.62 16.25 -14.41
N ASN A 114 -9.56 16.10 -15.19
CA ASN A 114 -8.88 14.80 -15.32
C ASN A 114 -8.16 14.40 -14.04
N GLU A 115 -7.45 15.31 -13.39
CA GLU A 115 -6.72 15.03 -12.14
C GLU A 115 -7.67 14.72 -11.00
N SER A 116 -8.74 15.51 -10.80
CA SER A 116 -9.70 15.26 -9.73
C SER A 116 -10.45 13.94 -9.91
N SER A 117 -10.85 13.62 -11.14
CA SER A 117 -11.52 12.33 -11.40
C SER A 117 -10.56 11.15 -11.32
N GLY A 118 -9.29 11.31 -11.76
CA GLY A 118 -8.25 10.30 -11.64
C GLY A 118 -7.85 10.04 -10.18
N ALA A 119 -7.73 11.09 -9.36
CA ALA A 119 -7.48 10.96 -7.93
C ALA A 119 -8.62 10.20 -7.22
N THR A 120 -9.88 10.49 -7.57
CA THR A 120 -11.06 9.78 -7.05
C THR A 120 -11.04 8.30 -7.46
N GLU A 121 -10.69 8.00 -8.70
CA GLU A 121 -10.54 6.64 -9.22
C GLU A 121 -9.47 5.88 -8.42
N THR A 122 -8.28 6.46 -8.27
CA THR A 122 -7.16 5.86 -7.51
C THR A 122 -7.55 5.61 -6.05
N TYR A 123 -8.23 6.57 -5.43
CA TYR A 123 -8.70 6.42 -4.05
C TYR A 123 -9.66 5.24 -3.90
N LEU A 124 -10.67 5.14 -4.75
CA LEU A 124 -11.69 4.09 -4.68
C LEU A 124 -11.16 2.72 -5.11
N ALA A 125 -10.29 2.67 -6.13
CA ALA A 125 -9.77 1.42 -6.66
C ALA A 125 -8.70 0.79 -5.77
N HIS A 126 -7.86 1.61 -5.13
CA HIS A 126 -6.66 1.15 -4.40
C HIS A 126 -6.67 1.57 -2.93
N MET A 127 -6.73 2.88 -2.64
CA MET A 127 -6.48 3.36 -1.27
C MET A 127 -7.53 2.86 -0.27
N LEU A 128 -8.81 2.87 -0.63
CA LEU A 128 -9.88 2.42 0.26
C LEU A 128 -9.81 0.91 0.54
N PRO A 129 -9.69 0.02 -0.47
CA PRO A 129 -9.53 -1.41 -0.23
C PRO A 129 -8.22 -1.76 0.47
N ASP A 130 -7.12 -1.07 0.16
CA ASP A 130 -5.82 -1.32 0.79
C ASP A 130 -5.81 -0.90 2.25
N THR A 131 -6.49 0.21 2.60
CA THR A 131 -6.68 0.63 3.99
C THR A 131 -7.48 -0.41 4.78
N ALA A 132 -8.56 -0.95 4.20
CA ALA A 132 -9.34 -2.00 4.83
C ALA A 132 -8.51 -3.28 5.07
N ASN A 133 -7.71 -3.67 4.10
CA ASN A 133 -6.80 -4.81 4.20
C ASN A 133 -5.67 -4.58 5.23
N ALA A 134 -5.10 -3.37 5.25
CA ALA A 134 -4.07 -2.97 6.20
C ALA A 134 -4.54 -2.98 7.66
N ILE A 135 -5.85 -2.88 7.90
CA ILE A 135 -6.45 -3.02 9.23
C ILE A 135 -6.82 -4.48 9.52
N ALA A 136 -7.48 -5.14 8.58
CA ALA A 136 -8.02 -6.50 8.78
C ALA A 136 -6.90 -7.55 8.94
N THR A 137 -5.83 -7.46 8.15
CA THR A 137 -4.74 -8.45 8.16
C THR A 137 -3.98 -8.48 9.49
N PRO A 138 -3.51 -7.35 10.06
CA PRO A 138 -2.84 -7.37 11.36
C PRO A 138 -3.75 -7.85 12.50
N ILE A 139 -5.02 -7.45 12.51
CA ILE A 139 -5.99 -7.89 13.51
C ILE A 139 -6.18 -9.41 13.43
N GLY A 140 -6.36 -9.94 12.22
CA GLY A 140 -6.49 -11.37 12.00
C GLY A 140 -5.23 -12.16 12.40
N LEU A 141 -4.05 -11.64 12.08
CA LEU A 141 -2.77 -12.25 12.48
C LEU A 141 -2.57 -12.23 14.00
N ILE A 142 -2.87 -11.12 14.66
CA ILE A 142 -2.77 -11.02 16.12
C ILE A 142 -3.75 -12.00 16.77
N ALA A 143 -4.99 -12.07 16.29
CA ALA A 143 -5.97 -13.01 16.80
C ALA A 143 -5.50 -14.47 16.62
N LEU A 144 -4.92 -14.80 15.46
CA LEU A 144 -4.37 -16.12 15.18
C LEU A 144 -3.20 -16.45 16.10
N LEU A 145 -2.25 -15.54 16.29
CA LEU A 145 -1.10 -15.71 17.18
C LEU A 145 -1.53 -15.92 18.63
N LEU A 146 -2.47 -15.14 19.14
CA LEU A 146 -2.99 -15.28 20.49
C LEU A 146 -3.80 -16.57 20.68
N PHE A 147 -4.40 -17.08 19.62
CA PHE A 147 -5.13 -18.34 19.64
C PHE A 147 -4.18 -19.54 19.75
N PHE A 148 -3.05 -19.52 19.03
CA PHE A 148 -2.07 -20.61 19.10
C PHE A 148 -1.28 -20.62 20.41
N ASP A 149 -0.68 -19.51 20.78
CA ASP A 149 0.02 -19.33 22.06
C ASP A 149 -0.04 -17.84 22.46
N TRP A 150 -0.82 -17.54 23.51
CA TRP A 150 -0.99 -16.17 23.97
C TRP A 150 0.31 -15.55 24.51
N LYS A 151 1.25 -16.32 25.05
CA LYS A 151 2.53 -15.84 25.59
C LYS A 151 3.46 -15.42 24.44
N LEU A 152 3.63 -16.29 23.45
CA LEU A 152 4.41 -16.00 22.25
C LEU A 152 3.73 -14.89 21.43
N GLY A 153 2.40 -14.91 21.34
CA GLY A 153 1.63 -13.86 20.69
C GLY A 153 1.85 -12.50 21.31
N LEU A 154 1.77 -12.36 22.63
CA LEU A 154 2.08 -11.10 23.31
C LEU A 154 3.54 -10.66 23.12
N LEU A 155 4.47 -11.61 23.17
CA LEU A 155 5.89 -11.29 22.97
C LEU A 155 6.18 -10.78 21.56
N SER A 156 5.49 -11.32 20.54
CA SER A 156 5.62 -10.86 19.16
C SER A 156 5.12 -9.43 18.94
N LEU A 157 4.24 -8.92 19.81
CA LEU A 157 3.76 -7.53 19.73
C LEU A 157 4.82 -6.50 20.13
N ILE A 158 5.85 -6.89 20.90
CA ILE A 158 6.91 -5.97 21.34
C ILE A 158 7.65 -5.37 20.13
N PRO A 159 8.26 -6.16 19.24
CA PRO A 159 8.91 -5.60 18.06
C PRO A 159 7.93 -4.94 17.09
N VAL A 160 6.67 -5.39 17.03
CA VAL A 160 5.64 -4.70 16.21
C VAL A 160 5.38 -3.30 16.76
N ALA A 161 5.17 -3.16 18.08
CA ALA A 161 4.99 -1.85 18.71
C ALA A 161 6.22 -0.95 18.54
N ALA A 162 7.43 -1.51 18.69
CA ALA A 162 8.67 -0.78 18.44
C ALA A 162 8.78 -0.31 16.97
N GLY A 163 8.38 -1.15 16.02
CA GLY A 163 8.30 -0.79 14.60
C GLY A 163 7.33 0.37 14.35
N PHE A 164 6.15 0.34 14.97
CA PHE A 164 5.20 1.46 14.91
C PHE A 164 5.79 2.76 15.50
N LEU A 165 6.49 2.70 16.61
CA LEU A 165 7.17 3.87 17.19
C LEU A 165 8.23 4.45 16.24
N VAL A 166 9.01 3.60 15.58
CA VAL A 166 9.95 4.05 14.54
C VAL A 166 9.20 4.67 13.37
N MET A 167 8.08 4.09 12.93
CA MET A 167 7.27 4.61 11.84
C MET A 167 6.70 6.00 12.15
N THR A 168 6.29 6.27 13.41
CA THR A 168 5.81 7.61 13.80
C THR A 168 6.87 8.69 13.65
N SER A 169 8.16 8.35 13.76
CA SER A 169 9.26 9.30 13.50
C SER A 169 9.38 9.70 12.03
N MET A 170 8.82 8.88 11.12
CA MET A 170 8.79 9.14 9.66
C MET A 170 7.53 9.90 9.23
N THR A 171 6.54 10.05 10.13
CA THR A 171 5.27 10.74 9.87
C THR A 171 5.14 11.91 10.85
N GLY A 172 5.37 13.13 10.42
CA GLY A 172 5.27 14.29 11.28
C GLY A 172 5.20 15.58 10.48
N GLU A 173 5.04 16.73 11.16
CA GLU A 173 5.00 18.03 10.47
C GLU A 173 6.26 18.31 9.65
N ASN A 174 7.42 17.87 10.13
CA ASN A 174 8.67 17.98 9.38
C ASN A 174 8.63 17.19 8.08
N MET A 175 8.00 16.01 8.08
CA MET A 175 7.84 15.20 6.88
C MET A 175 6.83 15.83 5.92
N LYS A 176 5.73 16.41 6.43
CA LYS A 176 4.78 17.18 5.62
C LYS A 176 5.46 18.33 4.89
N LYS A 177 6.25 19.14 5.59
CA LYS A 177 7.02 20.24 4.99
C LYS A 177 7.98 19.76 3.93
N LYS A 178 8.72 18.69 4.20
CA LYS A 178 9.62 18.07 3.22
C LYS A 178 8.90 17.54 1.98
N MET A 179 7.71 16.97 2.17
CA MET A 179 6.89 16.52 1.05
C MET A 179 6.34 17.69 0.21
N GLU A 180 5.96 18.80 0.86
CA GLU A 180 5.55 20.01 0.18
C GLU A 180 6.71 20.64 -0.64
N GLU A 181 7.90 20.72 -0.05
CA GLU A 181 9.11 21.14 -0.76
C GLU A 181 9.43 20.24 -1.95
N TYR A 182 9.23 18.92 -1.82
CA TYR A 182 9.37 17.96 -2.90
C TYR A 182 8.40 18.24 -4.03
N GLN A 183 7.12 18.44 -3.73
CA GLN A 183 6.11 18.74 -4.74
C GLN A 183 6.41 20.07 -5.45
N ASN A 184 6.81 21.09 -4.71
CA ASN A 184 7.18 22.38 -5.27
C ASN A 184 8.39 22.27 -6.21
N ALA A 185 9.41 21.49 -5.85
CA ALA A 185 10.58 21.26 -6.70
C ALA A 185 10.23 20.45 -7.97
N LEU A 186 9.32 19.48 -7.85
CA LEU A 186 8.82 18.70 -8.97
C LEU A 186 7.99 19.55 -9.93
N ASP A 187 7.11 20.41 -9.41
CA ASP A 187 6.29 21.31 -10.18
C ASP A 187 7.15 22.37 -10.92
N GLU A 188 8.16 22.92 -10.22
CA GLU A 188 9.13 23.84 -10.84
C GLU A 188 9.86 23.17 -12.01
N MET A 189 10.40 21.95 -11.78
CA MET A 189 11.07 21.20 -12.84
C MET A 189 10.13 20.91 -14.02
N SER A 190 8.89 20.53 -13.74
CA SER A 190 7.90 20.24 -14.77
C SER A 190 7.53 21.48 -15.59
N ASN A 191 7.38 22.63 -14.94
CA ASN A 191 7.09 23.89 -15.61
C ASN A 191 8.26 24.35 -16.50
N GLU A 192 9.49 24.29 -16.00
CA GLU A 192 10.70 24.62 -16.77
C GLU A 192 10.90 23.66 -17.96
N ALA A 193 10.53 22.36 -17.81
CA ALA A 193 10.55 21.41 -18.91
C ALA A 193 9.57 21.80 -20.04
N VAL A 194 8.35 22.20 -19.66
CA VAL A 194 7.35 22.65 -20.65
C VAL A 194 7.81 23.94 -21.35
N GLU A 195 8.35 24.90 -20.61
CA GLU A 195 8.89 26.14 -21.19
C GLU A 195 10.05 25.86 -22.12
N TYR A 196 10.96 24.96 -21.73
CA TYR A 196 12.08 24.54 -22.56
C TYR A 196 11.60 23.95 -23.90
N VAL A 197 10.65 23.00 -23.85
CA VAL A 197 10.10 22.38 -25.08
C VAL A 197 9.41 23.42 -25.97
N ARG A 198 8.65 24.33 -25.39
CA ARG A 198 8.00 25.42 -26.14
C ARG A 198 8.99 26.39 -26.75
N GLY A 199 10.11 26.61 -26.09
CA GLY A 199 11.19 27.50 -26.55
C GLY A 199 12.10 26.90 -27.65
N ILE A 200 12.10 25.57 -27.85
CA ILE A 200 12.96 24.92 -28.84
C ILE A 200 12.87 25.51 -30.25
N PRO A 201 11.68 25.81 -30.83
CA PRO A 201 11.61 26.42 -32.16
C PRO A 201 12.27 27.79 -32.22
N VAL A 202 12.07 28.64 -31.19
CA VAL A 202 12.67 29.97 -31.10
C VAL A 202 14.21 29.86 -30.97
N VAL A 203 14.67 28.98 -30.11
CA VAL A 203 16.10 28.70 -29.91
C VAL A 203 16.77 28.22 -31.20
N LYS A 204 16.11 27.32 -31.96
CA LYS A 204 16.63 26.84 -33.24
C LYS A 204 16.69 27.96 -34.32
N THR A 205 15.71 28.88 -34.31
CA THR A 205 15.63 29.96 -35.27
C THR A 205 16.71 31.04 -35.02
N PHE A 206 16.96 31.35 -33.74
CA PHE A 206 17.85 32.44 -33.33
C PHE A 206 19.20 31.99 -32.82
N GLY A 207 19.51 30.70 -32.82
CA GLY A 207 20.80 30.14 -32.40
C GLY A 207 21.16 30.30 -30.92
N GLN A 208 20.18 30.69 -30.06
CA GLN A 208 20.40 30.94 -28.64
C GLN A 208 19.99 29.74 -27.80
N THR A 209 20.89 28.81 -27.51
CA THR A 209 20.60 27.56 -26.78
C THR A 209 20.85 27.65 -25.28
N VAL A 210 21.48 28.68 -24.74
CA VAL A 210 22.15 28.57 -23.43
C VAL A 210 21.25 28.90 -22.24
N PHE A 211 20.35 29.89 -22.35
CA PHE A 211 19.60 30.38 -21.17
C PHE A 211 18.42 29.48 -20.76
N SER A 212 17.61 29.04 -21.70
CA SER A 212 16.46 28.16 -21.40
C SER A 212 16.92 26.79 -20.91
N PHE A 213 18.03 26.27 -21.47
CA PHE A 213 18.62 25.03 -21.00
C PHE A 213 19.22 25.14 -19.59
N GLN A 214 19.85 26.28 -19.24
CA GLN A 214 20.38 26.47 -17.89
C GLN A 214 19.31 26.49 -16.81
N ARG A 215 18.18 27.16 -17.05
CA ARG A 215 17.07 27.19 -16.09
C ARG A 215 16.52 25.79 -15.85
N PHE A 216 16.25 25.06 -16.90
CA PHE A 216 15.78 23.67 -16.80
C PHE A 216 16.80 22.76 -16.10
N LYS A 217 18.09 22.89 -16.43
CA LYS A 217 19.16 22.16 -15.76
C LYS A 217 19.23 22.48 -14.25
N GLN A 218 19.12 23.75 -13.89
CA GLN A 218 19.12 24.17 -12.49
C GLN A 218 17.93 23.61 -11.73
N SER A 219 16.73 23.55 -12.33
CA SER A 219 15.55 22.94 -11.70
C SER A 219 15.72 21.44 -11.50
N ILE A 220 16.33 20.72 -12.47
CA ILE A 220 16.69 19.31 -12.32
C ILE A 220 17.70 19.11 -11.19
N ASP A 221 18.77 19.93 -11.14
CA ASP A 221 19.79 19.80 -10.11
C ASP A 221 19.22 20.11 -8.71
N ARG A 222 18.29 21.05 -8.59
CA ARG A 222 17.56 21.36 -7.35
C ARG A 222 16.69 20.17 -6.91
N TYR A 223 15.88 19.64 -7.82
CA TYR A 223 15.05 18.47 -7.56
C TYR A 223 15.91 17.26 -7.15
N LYS A 224 17.01 16.98 -7.86
CA LYS A 224 17.97 15.93 -7.54
C LYS A 224 18.54 16.10 -6.14
N THR A 225 19.04 17.30 -5.81
CA THR A 225 19.64 17.58 -4.50
C THR A 225 18.64 17.37 -3.38
N TRP A 226 17.42 17.82 -3.58
CA TRP A 226 16.34 17.63 -2.63
C TRP A 226 16.00 16.14 -2.45
N THR A 227 15.83 15.40 -3.56
CA THR A 227 15.50 13.97 -3.53
C THR A 227 16.57 13.16 -2.82
N ILE A 228 17.84 13.45 -3.05
CA ILE A 228 18.98 12.79 -2.37
C ILE A 228 18.96 13.11 -0.87
N ALA A 229 18.75 14.36 -0.47
CA ALA A 229 18.67 14.75 0.93
C ALA A 229 17.50 14.04 1.65
N TYR A 230 16.32 14.05 1.06
CA TYR A 230 15.12 13.36 1.57
C TYR A 230 15.36 11.85 1.74
N THR A 231 15.93 11.19 0.73
CA THR A 231 16.23 9.75 0.79
C THR A 231 17.27 9.43 1.87
N LYS A 232 18.28 10.29 2.06
CA LYS A 232 19.26 10.11 3.13
C LYS A 232 18.65 10.23 4.52
N ASP A 233 17.74 11.16 4.72
CA ASP A 233 17.05 11.37 6.01
C ASP A 233 16.15 10.19 6.36
N LEU A 234 15.49 9.60 5.37
CA LEU A 234 14.64 8.42 5.56
C LEU A 234 15.41 7.11 5.71
N ARG A 235 16.68 7.06 5.30
CA ARG A 235 17.44 5.81 5.25
C ARG A 235 17.53 5.11 6.61
N VAL A 236 17.89 5.83 7.65
CA VAL A 236 18.09 5.24 8.99
C VAL A 236 16.75 4.80 9.61
N PRO A 237 15.70 5.63 9.67
CA PRO A 237 14.40 5.20 10.16
C PRO A 237 13.83 4.00 9.39
N MET A 238 13.97 3.98 8.06
CA MET A 238 13.47 2.87 7.23
C MET A 238 14.23 1.57 7.49
N MET A 239 15.56 1.64 7.65
CA MET A 239 16.37 0.47 8.01
C MET A 239 15.99 -0.05 9.39
N LEU A 240 15.83 0.82 10.39
CA LEU A 240 15.42 0.45 11.74
C LEU A 240 14.03 -0.21 11.72
N TYR A 241 13.06 0.43 11.06
CA TYR A 241 11.72 -0.13 10.91
C TYR A 241 11.75 -1.54 10.32
N THR A 242 12.43 -1.71 9.18
CA THR A 242 12.53 -3.01 8.48
C THR A 242 13.23 -4.05 9.34
N THR A 243 14.31 -3.67 10.03
CA THR A 243 15.06 -4.58 10.91
C THR A 243 14.23 -5.03 12.10
N VAL A 244 13.53 -4.10 12.76
CA VAL A 244 12.70 -4.38 13.92
C VAL A 244 11.51 -5.28 13.56
N ILE A 245 10.82 -4.98 12.45
CA ILE A 245 9.68 -5.81 12.01
C ILE A 245 10.15 -7.22 11.61
N ASN A 246 11.25 -7.35 10.87
CA ASN A 246 11.80 -8.66 10.53
C ASN A 246 12.38 -9.40 11.76
N GLY A 247 12.74 -8.65 12.80
CA GLY A 247 13.20 -9.19 14.09
C GLY A 247 12.13 -9.95 14.88
N VAL A 248 10.83 -9.80 14.56
CA VAL A 248 9.74 -10.55 15.20
C VAL A 248 10.03 -12.05 15.20
N PHE A 249 10.48 -12.59 14.07
CA PHE A 249 10.77 -14.01 13.93
C PHE A 249 11.94 -14.47 14.84
N ALA A 250 12.99 -13.67 14.93
CA ALA A 250 14.13 -13.93 15.80
C ALA A 250 13.72 -13.92 17.29
N VAL A 251 12.87 -12.96 17.69
CA VAL A 251 12.34 -12.85 19.04
C VAL A 251 11.48 -14.08 19.39
N LEU A 252 10.63 -14.52 18.47
CA LEU A 252 9.79 -15.71 18.67
C LEU A 252 10.65 -16.98 18.85
N ILE A 253 11.66 -17.18 18.00
CA ILE A 253 12.58 -18.33 18.13
C ILE A 253 13.33 -18.28 19.46
N ALA A 254 13.91 -17.13 19.82
CA ALA A 254 14.64 -16.98 21.08
C ALA A 254 13.74 -17.25 22.29
N ALA A 255 12.51 -16.73 22.27
CA ALA A 255 11.53 -16.95 23.31
C ALA A 255 11.13 -18.43 23.43
N ALA A 256 10.86 -19.08 22.30
CA ALA A 256 10.53 -20.49 22.25
C ALA A 256 11.67 -21.36 22.86
N LEU A 257 12.92 -21.07 22.48
CA LEU A 257 14.09 -21.77 23.04
C LEU A 257 14.24 -21.57 24.55
N VAL A 258 14.03 -20.36 25.06
CA VAL A 258 14.10 -20.08 26.51
C VAL A 258 12.96 -20.78 27.25
N MET A 259 11.75 -20.78 26.72
CA MET A 259 10.60 -21.44 27.32
C MET A 259 10.78 -22.96 27.34
N THR A 260 11.29 -23.57 26.27
CA THR A 260 11.57 -25.00 26.18
C THR A 260 12.66 -25.40 27.18
N ARG A 261 13.73 -24.59 27.30
CA ARG A 261 14.82 -24.85 28.27
C ARG A 261 14.34 -24.85 29.72
N ASN A 262 13.33 -24.05 30.04
CA ASN A 262 12.76 -23.92 31.39
C ASN A 262 11.65 -24.96 31.69
N GLY A 263 11.49 -25.97 30.83
CA GLY A 263 10.52 -27.07 31.04
C GLY A 263 9.06 -26.67 30.68
N VAL A 264 8.85 -25.59 29.98
CA VAL A 264 7.55 -25.28 29.37
C VAL A 264 7.44 -26.07 28.06
N THR A 265 6.90 -27.29 28.17
CA THR A 265 6.90 -28.30 27.08
C THR A 265 5.78 -28.09 26.06
N ASP A 266 4.86 -27.15 26.29
CA ASP A 266 3.64 -27.03 25.51
C ASP A 266 3.73 -25.95 24.39
N ILE A 267 4.91 -25.76 23.80
CA ILE A 267 5.09 -24.74 22.71
C ILE A 267 4.49 -25.23 21.38
N PHE A 268 4.19 -26.50 21.25
CA PHE A 268 3.64 -27.10 20.02
C PHE A 268 2.18 -27.58 20.16
N LEU A 269 1.57 -27.38 21.30
CA LEU A 269 0.14 -27.53 21.47
C LEU A 269 -0.51 -26.20 21.36
#